data_dba5a0bb85631412c9dafc3c986cf495
#
_entry.id   dba5a0bb85631412c9dafc3c986cf495
#
_cell.length_a   1.000
_cell.length_b   1.000
_cell.length_c   1.000
_cell.angle_alpha   90.00
_cell.angle_beta   90.00
_cell.angle_gamma   90.00
#
_symmetry.space_group_name_H-M   'P 1'
#
loop_
_entity.id
_entity.type
_entity.pdbx_description
1 polymer ?
#
loop_
_entity_poly.entity_id
_entity_poly.type
_entity_poly.pdbx_seq_one_letter_code
_entity_poly.pdbx_strand_id
1 'polypeptide(L)'
;GTERLTLEKAPRKAKTINKQPNASIAITETPEDIQIETGLISVFIPRRGDFLIDSLLYKGTKVGEKARLICNTQSEPIQENTSQISFTRYIGEIKSVTIERLGSVRALVKLEGIHQNRNKKIDTNHSEREGNYANNSDMNKRNNREWLPFVVRLYFYGGSEQIKMVHSFVYDGDQKKDFI
;
A
#
# COMPACT_ATOMS: atom_id res chain seq x y z
N GLY A 1 1.51 37.37 -54.39
CA GLY A 1 2.57 37.61 -53.39
C GLY A 1 2.61 36.49 -52.41
N THR A 2 3.73 35.73 -52.40
CA THR A 2 3.95 34.63 -51.45
C THR A 2 4.73 35.18 -50.27
N GLU A 3 4.10 35.37 -49.10
CA GLU A 3 4.83 35.74 -47.88
C GLU A 3 5.56 34.51 -47.33
N ARG A 4 6.88 34.64 -47.19
CA ARG A 4 7.72 33.65 -46.51
C ARG A 4 7.70 33.98 -45.02
N LEU A 5 7.07 33.10 -44.22
CA LEU A 5 7.18 33.11 -42.74
C LEU A 5 8.53 32.52 -42.34
N THR A 6 9.40 33.33 -41.76
CA THR A 6 10.68 32.88 -41.17
C THR A 6 10.46 32.70 -39.67
N LEU A 7 10.60 31.46 -39.20
CA LEU A 7 10.61 31.14 -37.76
C LEU A 7 11.96 31.51 -37.17
N GLU A 8 12.04 32.62 -36.45
CA GLU A 8 13.20 32.96 -35.64
C GLU A 8 13.16 32.25 -34.30
N LYS A 9 14.20 31.51 -34.02
CA LYS A 9 14.38 30.81 -32.75
C LYS A 9 14.70 31.84 -31.67
N ALA A 10 13.73 32.14 -30.81
CA ALA A 10 13.93 33.01 -29.65
C ALA A 10 15.13 32.52 -28.80
N PRO A 11 16.03 33.41 -28.34
CA PRO A 11 17.12 33.00 -27.49
C PRO A 11 16.57 32.39 -26.20
N ARG A 12 16.80 31.10 -25.99
CA ARG A 12 16.49 30.44 -24.72
C ARG A 12 17.36 31.09 -23.65
N LYS A 13 16.80 31.97 -22.84
CA LYS A 13 17.39 32.35 -21.55
C LYS A 13 17.59 31.03 -20.78
N ALA A 14 18.83 30.64 -20.60
CA ALA A 14 19.19 29.53 -19.77
C ALA A 14 18.63 29.81 -18.36
N LYS A 15 17.52 29.21 -18.04
CA LYS A 15 16.99 29.18 -16.68
C LYS A 15 18.02 28.40 -15.89
N THR A 16 18.79 29.08 -15.04
CA THR A 16 19.70 28.44 -14.10
C THR A 16 18.80 27.53 -13.24
N ILE A 17 18.72 26.25 -13.59
CA ILE A 17 18.13 25.24 -12.76
C ILE A 17 19.10 25.13 -11.59
N ASN A 18 18.74 25.66 -10.43
CA ASN A 18 19.43 25.37 -9.20
C ASN A 18 19.48 23.84 -9.10
N LYS A 19 20.64 23.30 -9.41
CA LYS A 19 20.93 21.88 -9.27
C LYS A 19 20.86 21.61 -7.78
N GLN A 20 19.70 21.10 -7.30
CA GLN A 20 19.62 20.61 -5.93
C GLN A 20 20.69 19.52 -5.79
N PRO A 21 21.64 19.70 -4.87
CA PRO A 21 22.61 18.65 -4.61
C PRO A 21 21.83 17.44 -4.04
N ASN A 22 21.99 16.27 -4.64
CA ASN A 22 21.39 14.99 -4.25
C ASN A 22 19.96 14.70 -4.74
N ALA A 23 19.62 15.01 -5.98
CA ALA A 23 18.41 14.51 -6.64
C ALA A 23 18.51 13.02 -7.07
N SER A 24 19.37 12.21 -6.47
CA SER A 24 19.52 10.81 -6.79
C SER A 24 18.85 9.94 -5.72
N ILE A 25 18.22 8.85 -6.18
CA ILE A 25 17.66 7.85 -5.30
C ILE A 25 18.79 6.94 -4.81
N ALA A 26 18.84 6.70 -3.49
CA ALA A 26 19.65 5.64 -2.89
C ALA A 26 18.71 4.53 -2.38
N ILE A 27 19.12 3.29 -2.55
CA ILE A 27 18.41 2.11 -2.05
C ILE A 27 19.40 1.27 -1.25
N THR A 28 18.99 0.90 -0.05
CA THR A 28 19.69 -0.05 0.81
C THR A 28 18.77 -1.24 1.04
N GLU A 29 19.27 -2.45 0.79
CA GLU A 29 18.54 -3.70 1.00
C GLU A 29 19.11 -4.46 2.17
N THR A 30 18.22 -4.92 3.06
CA THR A 30 18.54 -5.88 4.11
C THR A 30 17.68 -7.15 3.92
N PRO A 31 17.92 -8.24 4.64
CA PRO A 31 17.04 -9.39 4.64
C PRO A 31 15.62 -9.07 5.13
N GLU A 32 15.46 -8.06 5.97
CA GLU A 32 14.21 -7.69 6.64
C GLU A 32 13.45 -6.61 5.90
N ASP A 33 14.14 -5.65 5.28
CA ASP A 33 13.52 -4.46 4.69
C ASP A 33 14.28 -3.91 3.46
N ILE A 34 13.65 -2.93 2.82
CA ILE A 34 14.23 -2.08 1.78
C ILE A 34 14.08 -0.64 2.24
N GLN A 35 15.19 0.07 2.36
CA GLN A 35 15.21 1.51 2.59
C GLN A 35 15.41 2.26 1.27
N ILE A 36 14.56 3.27 1.04
CA ILE A 36 14.62 4.13 -0.15
C ILE A 36 14.77 5.58 0.30
N GLU A 37 15.78 6.26 -0.24
CA GLU A 37 16.05 7.65 0.00
C GLU A 37 15.94 8.45 -1.30
N THR A 38 15.11 9.47 -1.31
CA THR A 38 14.92 10.37 -2.48
C THR A 38 15.70 11.68 -2.37
N GLY A 39 16.36 11.90 -1.24
CA GLY A 39 16.96 13.18 -0.86
C GLY A 39 16.02 14.06 -0.02
N LEU A 40 14.72 13.86 -0.06
CA LEU A 40 13.73 14.54 0.79
C LEU A 40 13.02 13.60 1.75
N ILE A 41 12.71 12.37 1.31
CA ILE A 41 12.08 11.36 2.14
C ILE A 41 12.95 10.11 2.25
N SER A 42 12.85 9.43 3.38
CA SER A 42 13.37 8.08 3.62
C SER A 42 12.19 7.17 3.95
N VAL A 43 12.07 6.07 3.22
CA VAL A 43 10.96 5.11 3.30
C VAL A 43 11.49 3.74 3.61
N PHE A 44 10.93 3.09 4.63
CA PHE A 44 11.28 1.74 5.04
C PHE A 44 10.14 0.78 4.67
N ILE A 45 10.44 -0.19 3.83
CA ILE A 45 9.48 -1.16 3.29
C ILE A 45 9.87 -2.55 3.79
N PRO A 46 9.10 -3.16 4.71
CA PRO A 46 9.40 -4.51 5.19
C PRO A 46 9.16 -5.53 4.07
N ARG A 47 9.98 -6.56 4.03
CA ARG A 47 9.87 -7.61 2.98
C ARG A 47 8.71 -8.56 3.19
N ARG A 48 8.14 -8.60 4.40
CA ARG A 48 7.02 -9.45 4.78
C ARG A 48 6.20 -8.81 5.90
N GLY A 49 5.01 -9.32 6.13
CA GLY A 49 4.13 -8.85 7.20
C GLY A 49 2.98 -8.02 6.67
N ASP A 50 2.38 -7.20 7.53
CA ASP A 50 1.13 -6.48 7.23
C ASP A 50 1.32 -4.96 6.99
N PHE A 51 2.57 -4.49 6.87
CA PHE A 51 2.86 -3.11 6.56
C PHE A 51 3.39 -2.95 5.13
N LEU A 52 2.76 -2.11 4.32
CA LEU A 52 3.30 -1.66 3.03
C LEU A 52 4.52 -0.77 3.23
N ILE A 53 4.46 0.09 4.24
CA ILE A 53 5.51 0.99 4.66
C ILE A 53 5.56 0.92 6.18
N ASP A 54 6.71 0.57 6.73
CA ASP A 54 6.91 0.55 8.18
C ASP A 54 7.06 1.95 8.72
N SER A 55 7.91 2.74 8.10
CA SER A 55 8.11 4.14 8.49
C SER A 55 8.44 5.03 7.29
N LEU A 56 8.00 6.29 7.40
CA LEU A 56 8.23 7.37 6.44
C LEU A 56 8.80 8.58 7.19
N LEU A 57 9.98 9.03 6.75
CA LEU A 57 10.62 10.23 7.26
C LEU A 57 10.64 11.31 6.18
N TYR A 58 10.39 12.54 6.56
CA TYR A 58 10.59 13.75 5.75
C TYR A 58 11.70 14.59 6.37
N LYS A 59 12.79 14.79 5.64
CA LYS A 59 13.99 15.51 6.13
C LYS A 59 14.45 15.02 7.52
N GLY A 60 14.45 13.70 7.71
CA GLY A 60 14.85 13.06 8.96
C GLY A 60 13.79 13.02 10.08
N THR A 61 12.65 13.71 9.91
CA THR A 61 11.55 13.67 10.88
C THR A 61 10.52 12.62 10.47
N LYS A 62 10.13 11.72 11.38
CA LYS A 62 9.07 10.72 11.12
C LYS A 62 7.73 11.41 10.92
N VAL A 63 7.10 11.21 9.77
CA VAL A 63 5.81 11.79 9.39
C VAL A 63 4.71 10.75 9.19
N GLY A 64 5.08 9.47 9.12
CA GLY A 64 4.12 8.36 9.00
C GLY A 64 4.74 7.03 9.40
N GLU A 65 3.90 6.09 9.81
CA GLU A 65 4.32 4.74 10.15
C GLU A 65 3.20 3.73 9.96
N LYS A 66 3.59 2.45 9.79
CA LYS A 66 2.71 1.27 9.79
C LYS A 66 1.54 1.37 8.81
N ALA A 67 1.82 1.86 7.59
CA ALA A 67 0.82 1.92 6.52
C ALA A 67 0.37 0.52 6.12
N ARG A 68 -0.96 0.29 6.03
CA ARG A 68 -1.57 -1.02 5.74
C ARG A 68 -2.59 -0.93 4.63
N LEU A 69 -2.77 -2.04 3.92
CA LEU A 69 -3.98 -2.28 3.14
C LEU A 69 -5.04 -2.90 4.03
N ILE A 70 -6.24 -2.32 3.99
CA ILE A 70 -7.40 -2.81 4.73
C ILE A 70 -8.54 -2.98 3.73
N CYS A 71 -9.15 -4.16 3.71
CA CYS A 71 -10.40 -4.43 3.03
C CYS A 71 -11.46 -4.72 4.09
N ASN A 72 -12.59 -4.03 4.03
CA ASN A 72 -13.76 -4.33 4.85
C ASN A 72 -14.83 -4.95 3.94
N THR A 73 -15.35 -6.10 4.33
CA THR A 73 -16.53 -6.68 3.70
C THR A 73 -17.75 -6.45 4.57
N GLN A 74 -18.91 -6.38 3.96
CA GLN A 74 -20.19 -6.31 4.65
C GLN A 74 -20.95 -7.63 4.51
N SER A 75 -21.85 -7.89 5.46
CA SER A 75 -22.67 -9.11 5.46
C SER A 75 -23.72 -9.13 4.37
N GLU A 76 -24.20 -7.96 3.96
CA GLU A 76 -25.29 -7.77 3.00
C GLU A 76 -25.04 -6.52 2.16
N PRO A 77 -25.59 -6.45 0.91
CA PRO A 77 -25.58 -5.22 0.14
C PRO A 77 -26.35 -4.11 0.87
N ILE A 78 -25.88 -2.88 0.75
CA ILE A 78 -26.60 -1.71 1.31
C ILE A 78 -27.94 -1.58 0.57
N GLN A 79 -29.04 -1.72 1.31
CA GLN A 79 -30.42 -1.48 0.85
C GLN A 79 -31.07 -0.45 1.76
N GLU A 80 -32.10 0.27 1.25
CA GLU A 80 -32.76 1.36 2.00
C GLU A 80 -33.33 0.96 3.37
N ASN A 81 -33.61 -0.33 3.59
CA ASN A 81 -34.20 -0.88 4.82
C ASN A 81 -33.25 -1.79 5.62
N THR A 82 -31.94 -1.79 5.33
CA THR A 82 -30.99 -2.67 6.05
C THR A 82 -30.70 -2.08 7.43
N SER A 83 -31.23 -2.71 8.48
CA SER A 83 -31.16 -2.19 9.85
C SER A 83 -29.85 -2.52 10.58
N GLN A 84 -29.14 -3.58 10.19
CA GLN A 84 -27.86 -4.00 10.80
C GLN A 84 -26.94 -4.64 9.78
N ILE A 85 -25.87 -3.91 9.41
CA ILE A 85 -24.80 -4.43 8.57
C ILE A 85 -23.60 -4.75 9.46
N SER A 86 -23.12 -6.00 9.41
CA SER A 86 -21.88 -6.38 10.06
C SER A 86 -20.70 -6.28 9.08
N PHE A 87 -19.57 -5.84 9.60
CA PHE A 87 -18.34 -5.67 8.82
C PHE A 87 -17.29 -6.70 9.26
N THR A 88 -16.62 -7.29 8.29
CA THR A 88 -15.44 -8.12 8.54
C THR A 88 -14.21 -7.43 7.95
N ARG A 89 -13.18 -7.25 8.78
CA ARG A 89 -11.93 -6.60 8.39
C ARG A 89 -10.90 -7.63 7.96
N TYR A 90 -10.30 -7.39 6.80
CA TYR A 90 -9.15 -8.12 6.29
C TYR A 90 -7.97 -7.19 6.17
N ILE A 91 -6.79 -7.68 6.51
CA ILE A 91 -5.53 -6.93 6.44
C ILE A 91 -4.67 -7.57 5.35
N GLY A 92 -4.09 -6.75 4.49
CA GLY A 92 -3.15 -7.20 3.47
C GLY A 92 -1.87 -7.71 4.10
N GLU A 93 -1.52 -8.98 3.83
CA GLU A 93 -0.24 -9.57 4.22
C GLU A 93 0.69 -9.59 3.02
N ILE A 94 1.86 -8.97 3.18
CA ILE A 94 2.92 -8.95 2.17
C ILE A 94 3.61 -10.32 2.15
N LYS A 95 3.63 -10.96 1.00
CA LYS A 95 4.30 -12.25 0.77
C LYS A 95 5.66 -12.06 0.09
N SER A 96 5.77 -11.06 -0.80
CA SER A 96 7.03 -10.75 -1.49
C SER A 96 7.16 -9.27 -1.79
N VAL A 97 8.41 -8.81 -1.80
CA VAL A 97 8.80 -7.44 -2.21
C VAL A 97 9.95 -7.53 -3.20
N THR A 98 9.82 -6.85 -4.34
CA THR A 98 10.80 -6.87 -5.43
C THR A 98 11.08 -5.44 -5.91
N ILE A 99 12.33 -5.12 -6.13
CA ILE A 99 12.71 -3.88 -6.83
C ILE A 99 12.62 -4.15 -8.33
N GLU A 100 11.54 -3.65 -8.97
CA GLU A 100 11.33 -3.82 -10.43
C GLU A 100 12.21 -2.87 -11.25
N ARG A 101 12.56 -1.72 -10.67
CA ARG A 101 13.44 -0.75 -11.32
C ARG A 101 14.25 0.03 -10.29
N LEU A 102 15.54 0.15 -10.58
CA LEU A 102 16.47 0.98 -9.85
C LEU A 102 17.15 1.95 -10.81
N GLY A 103 17.03 3.24 -10.51
CA GLY A 103 17.71 4.30 -11.26
C GLY A 103 17.82 5.57 -10.42
N SER A 104 18.78 6.43 -10.75
CA SER A 104 19.05 7.66 -10.00
C SER A 104 17.87 8.64 -9.97
N VAL A 105 17.01 8.60 -11.00
CA VAL A 105 15.86 9.51 -11.12
C VAL A 105 14.58 8.88 -10.61
N ARG A 106 14.42 7.55 -10.78
CA ARG A 106 13.20 6.82 -10.40
C ARG A 106 13.52 5.41 -9.93
N ALA A 107 12.89 5.02 -8.82
CA ALA A 107 12.82 3.64 -8.37
C ALA A 107 11.38 3.13 -8.37
N LEU A 108 11.22 1.82 -8.54
CA LEU A 108 9.94 1.13 -8.52
C LEU A 108 10.06 -0.13 -7.67
N VAL A 109 9.26 -0.20 -6.63
CA VAL A 109 9.14 -1.36 -5.76
C VAL A 109 7.77 -1.98 -5.93
N LYS A 110 7.74 -3.29 -6.17
CA LYS A 110 6.53 -4.10 -6.23
C LYS A 110 6.38 -4.90 -4.94
N LEU A 111 5.20 -4.84 -4.33
CA LEU A 111 4.78 -5.65 -3.20
C LEU A 111 3.64 -6.54 -3.67
N GLU A 112 3.71 -7.83 -3.36
CA GLU A 112 2.67 -8.80 -3.65
C GLU A 112 2.19 -9.45 -2.36
N GLY A 113 0.89 -9.66 -2.25
CA GLY A 113 0.30 -10.17 -1.03
C GLY A 113 -1.13 -10.64 -1.21
N ILE A 114 -1.75 -10.97 -0.08
CA ILE A 114 -3.13 -11.44 0.00
C ILE A 114 -3.79 -10.88 1.24
N HIS A 115 -5.09 -10.65 1.20
CA HIS A 115 -5.82 -10.19 2.38
C HIS A 115 -6.18 -11.37 3.29
N GLN A 116 -5.97 -11.20 4.61
CA GLN A 116 -6.26 -12.18 5.64
C GLN A 116 -7.13 -11.58 6.75
N ASN A 117 -8.07 -12.35 7.24
CA ASN A 117 -8.75 -12.03 8.49
C ASN A 117 -7.90 -12.54 9.67
N ARG A 118 -7.20 -11.62 10.34
CA ARG A 118 -6.46 -11.91 11.57
C ARG A 118 -7.31 -11.52 12.79
N ASN A 119 -8.45 -12.16 12.98
CA ASN A 119 -9.06 -12.17 14.30
C ASN A 119 -8.18 -13.01 15.23
N LYS A 120 -7.05 -12.48 15.68
CA LYS A 120 -6.42 -12.97 16.90
C LYS A 120 -7.49 -12.88 17.98
N LYS A 121 -7.93 -14.02 18.53
CA LYS A 121 -8.49 -14.05 19.86
C LYS A 121 -7.49 -13.27 20.74
N ILE A 122 -7.88 -12.09 21.16
CA ILE A 122 -7.26 -11.47 22.30
C ILE A 122 -7.65 -12.44 23.42
N ASP A 123 -6.68 -13.21 23.92
CA ASP A 123 -6.84 -13.97 25.16
C ASP A 123 -7.04 -12.93 26.27
N THR A 124 -8.26 -12.46 26.40
CA THR A 124 -8.73 -11.80 27.60
C THR A 124 -8.95 -12.88 28.61
N ASN A 125 -7.89 -13.20 29.36
CA ASN A 125 -8.04 -13.81 30.67
C ASN A 125 -8.83 -12.85 31.54
N HIS A 126 -10.16 -12.93 31.48
CA HIS A 126 -11.03 -12.56 32.59
C HIS A 126 -12.43 -13.15 32.37
N SER A 127 -12.75 -14.10 33.31
CA SER A 127 -14.04 -14.50 33.85
C SER A 127 -15.19 -14.87 32.90
N GLU A 128 -15.43 -16.15 33.00
CA GLU A 128 -16.64 -16.93 32.82
C GLU A 128 -17.98 -16.16 32.83
N ARG A 129 -18.74 -16.30 31.76
CA ARG A 129 -20.21 -16.53 31.85
C ARG A 129 -20.61 -17.43 30.68
N GLU A 130 -21.11 -18.61 31.04
CA GLU A 130 -21.72 -19.57 30.13
C GLU A 130 -22.91 -18.95 29.39
N GLY A 131 -22.90 -19.04 28.09
CA GLY A 131 -24.01 -18.70 27.19
C GLY A 131 -23.90 -19.51 25.92
N ASN A 132 -24.85 -20.38 25.67
CA ASN A 132 -25.10 -21.32 24.58
C ASN A 132 -24.41 -20.99 23.27
N TYR A 133 -23.43 -21.81 22.89
CA TYR A 133 -22.75 -21.76 21.59
C TYR A 133 -23.43 -22.68 20.58
N ALA A 134 -24.23 -22.12 19.69
CA ALA A 134 -24.61 -22.78 18.44
C ALA A 134 -23.35 -22.95 17.57
N ASN A 135 -23.16 -24.15 17.06
CA ASN A 135 -22.18 -24.70 16.13
C ASN A 135 -21.22 -23.72 15.42
N ASN A 136 -20.02 -23.58 15.98
CA ASN A 136 -18.98 -22.64 15.56
C ASN A 136 -18.04 -23.15 14.44
N SER A 137 -18.38 -24.22 13.70
CA SER A 137 -17.51 -24.76 12.65
C SER A 137 -17.37 -23.84 11.43
N ASP A 138 -18.42 -23.11 11.07
CA ASP A 138 -18.41 -22.20 9.91
C ASP A 138 -17.80 -20.84 10.23
N MET A 139 -17.88 -20.39 11.48
CA MET A 139 -17.23 -19.16 11.93
C MET A 139 -15.70 -19.31 11.95
N ASN A 140 -15.18 -20.47 12.35
CA ASN A 140 -13.74 -20.73 12.37
C ASN A 140 -13.13 -20.84 10.95
N LYS A 141 -13.87 -21.30 9.95
CA LYS A 141 -13.43 -21.30 8.54
C LYS A 141 -13.36 -19.89 7.95
N ARG A 142 -14.24 -18.98 8.35
CA ARG A 142 -14.19 -17.56 7.94
C ARG A 142 -13.04 -16.80 8.58
N ASN A 143 -12.60 -17.19 9.76
CA ASN A 143 -11.57 -16.51 10.52
C ASN A 143 -10.14 -16.69 9.97
N ASN A 144 -9.91 -17.61 9.03
CA ASN A 144 -8.59 -17.88 8.44
C ASN A 144 -8.59 -17.81 6.91
N ARG A 145 -9.57 -17.12 6.33
CA ARG A 145 -9.67 -17.00 4.88
C ARG A 145 -8.62 -16.04 4.33
N GLU A 146 -7.86 -16.53 3.37
CA GLU A 146 -7.03 -15.72 2.48
C GLU A 146 -7.80 -15.47 1.18
N TRP A 147 -7.85 -14.21 0.72
CA TRP A 147 -8.52 -13.83 -0.52
C TRP A 147 -8.10 -12.44 -1.00
N LEU A 148 -8.58 -11.99 -2.15
CA LEU A 148 -8.20 -10.73 -2.77
C LEU A 148 -6.67 -10.59 -2.87
N PRO A 149 -6.00 -11.46 -3.66
CA PRO A 149 -4.59 -11.28 -3.94
C PRO A 149 -4.37 -9.91 -4.58
N PHE A 150 -3.30 -9.22 -4.15
CA PHE A 150 -3.02 -7.87 -4.60
C PHE A 150 -1.57 -7.67 -5.02
N VAL A 151 -1.39 -6.66 -5.85
CA VAL A 151 -0.08 -6.11 -6.22
C VAL A 151 -0.11 -4.61 -5.96
N VAL A 152 0.84 -4.13 -5.17
CA VAL A 152 1.09 -2.70 -4.98
C VAL A 152 2.42 -2.34 -5.63
N ARG A 153 2.43 -1.26 -6.44
CA ARG A 153 3.65 -0.68 -6.99
C ARG A 153 3.84 0.72 -6.43
N LEU A 154 4.97 0.91 -5.77
CA LEU A 154 5.38 2.20 -5.21
C LEU A 154 6.46 2.81 -6.10
N TYR A 155 6.19 4.01 -6.60
CA TYR A 155 7.11 4.78 -7.44
C TYR A 155 7.70 5.90 -6.62
N PHE A 156 9.02 5.98 -6.63
CA PHE A 156 9.82 7.01 -5.97
C PHE A 156 10.57 7.82 -7.00
N TYR A 157 10.74 9.12 -6.76
CA TYR A 157 11.41 10.02 -7.68
C TYR A 157 12.50 10.80 -6.94
N GLY A 158 13.70 10.88 -7.52
CA GLY A 158 14.85 11.60 -6.95
C GLY A 158 14.50 13.09 -6.73
N GLY A 159 14.79 13.60 -5.53
CA GLY A 159 14.49 14.98 -5.15
C GLY A 159 13.01 15.28 -4.92
N SER A 160 12.16 14.26 -4.83
CA SER A 160 10.71 14.41 -4.60
C SER A 160 10.29 13.83 -3.25
N GLU A 161 9.27 14.45 -2.66
CA GLU A 161 8.58 13.97 -1.48
C GLU A 161 7.35 13.10 -1.81
N GLN A 162 7.03 12.97 -3.10
CA GLN A 162 5.85 12.25 -3.55
C GLN A 162 6.14 10.77 -3.75
N ILE A 163 5.21 9.94 -3.29
CA ILE A 163 5.15 8.51 -3.56
C ILE A 163 3.90 8.25 -4.40
N LYS A 164 4.09 7.77 -5.65
CA LYS A 164 2.95 7.30 -6.44
C LYS A 164 2.70 5.84 -6.12
N MET A 165 1.48 5.52 -5.69
CA MET A 165 1.03 4.14 -5.46
C MET A 165 0.06 3.71 -6.56
N VAL A 166 0.28 2.51 -7.10
CA VAL A 166 -0.67 1.81 -7.96
C VAL A 166 -1.02 0.51 -7.28
N HIS A 167 -2.29 0.34 -6.95
CA HIS A 167 -2.85 -0.85 -6.32
C HIS A 167 -3.70 -1.61 -7.33
N SER A 168 -3.45 -2.90 -7.47
CA SER A 168 -4.22 -3.82 -8.29
C SER A 168 -4.57 -5.03 -7.43
N PHE A 169 -5.77 -5.55 -7.58
CA PHE A 169 -6.20 -6.77 -6.89
C PHE A 169 -7.08 -7.61 -7.82
N VAL A 170 -7.17 -8.90 -7.52
CA VAL A 170 -8.07 -9.83 -8.21
C VAL A 170 -9.20 -10.15 -7.25
N TYR A 171 -10.45 -9.93 -7.69
CA TYR A 171 -11.61 -10.35 -6.93
C TYR A 171 -11.83 -11.86 -7.15
N ASP A 172 -11.51 -12.66 -6.14
CA ASP A 172 -11.68 -14.10 -6.10
C ASP A 172 -12.72 -14.54 -5.07
N GLY A 173 -13.60 -13.62 -4.69
CA GLY A 173 -14.68 -13.83 -3.73
C GLY A 173 -15.96 -14.41 -4.34
N ASP A 174 -16.92 -14.73 -3.48
CA ASP A 174 -18.29 -15.12 -3.85
C ASP A 174 -19.16 -13.88 -3.97
N GLN A 175 -19.65 -13.60 -5.19
CA GLN A 175 -20.49 -12.43 -5.49
C GLN A 175 -21.78 -12.34 -4.66
N LYS A 176 -22.23 -13.45 -4.05
CA LYS A 176 -23.45 -13.50 -3.25
C LYS A 176 -23.20 -13.33 -1.75
N LYS A 177 -21.93 -13.35 -1.31
CA LYS A 177 -21.56 -13.39 0.11
C LYS A 177 -20.48 -12.37 0.49
N ASP A 178 -19.68 -11.95 -0.49
CA ASP A 178 -18.52 -11.10 -0.23
C ASP A 178 -18.78 -9.71 -0.84
N PHE A 179 -19.39 -8.84 -0.09
CA PHE A 179 -19.65 -7.45 -0.49
C PHE A 179 -18.53 -6.55 0.04
N ILE A 180 -17.87 -5.81 -0.85
CA ILE A 180 -16.77 -4.88 -0.55
C ILE A 180 -17.28 -3.45 -0.62
#